data_47215cc43466e8f0b5a3841c36824dc8
#
_entry.id   47215cc43466e8f0b5a3841c36824dc8
#
_cell.length_a   1.000
_cell.length_b   1.000
_cell.length_c   1.000
_cell.angle_alpha   90.00
_cell.angle_beta   90.00
_cell.angle_gamma   90.00
#
_symmetry.space_group_name_H-M   'P 1'
#
loop_
_entity.id
_entity.type
_entity.pdbx_description
1 polymer ?
#
loop_
_entity_poly.entity_id
_entity_poly.type
_entity_poly.pdbx_seq_one_letter_code
_entity_poly.pdbx_strand_id
1 'polypeptide(L)'
;TLQRAFLSQDFPKRDGLIFHGVYRPGKGDVQLGGDWYDAFETGDGSIVITIGDVTGKGIEAARLMVQLRQSVRIAVTFSRDPGEILHIVNEALLFDRTDALATALVCTISPDTRTLRYASAGHPPAFLRWKHKELELLGRASPPLGVASGIVFEATDVLIEDEALLVLYTDGVTEVTRDPIAGEAMLREVVLNEAALQAANPARYIERAVVGGHAQDDVAIMTVRFGETATQWRFDVGDPAAAYAIKRSLFLWLGTIAKATDEEMQACEVIFSELIGNAVRHAPGPLSISAAVEAGEVVLHMIDEGPGFDRVPSLPSDLWAESGRGLFLISELSNGVTVSRLPGYGSYVRVRLPLSVRLDASNATPALTR
;
A
#
# COMPACT_ATOMS: atom_id res chain seq x y z
N THR A 1 13.55 -24.20 5.69
CA THR A 1 14.87 -23.57 5.47
C THR A 1 14.95 -22.29 6.27
N LEU A 2 16.15 -21.95 6.77
CA LEU A 2 16.43 -20.72 7.55
C LEU A 2 15.92 -19.45 6.85
N GLN A 3 16.04 -19.35 5.53
CA GLN A 3 15.63 -18.19 4.75
C GLN A 3 14.11 -17.93 4.79
N ARG A 4 13.27 -18.95 4.84
CA ARG A 4 11.82 -18.77 5.05
C ARG A 4 11.49 -18.10 6.39
N ALA A 5 12.36 -18.23 7.38
CA ALA A 5 12.19 -17.54 8.66
C ALA A 5 12.54 -16.02 8.56
N PHE A 6 13.31 -15.63 7.55
CA PHE A 6 13.70 -14.23 7.33
C PHE A 6 12.77 -13.48 6.36
N LEU A 7 11.96 -14.20 5.56
CA LEU A 7 10.98 -13.57 4.68
C LEU A 7 9.65 -13.38 5.41
N SER A 8 9.06 -12.23 5.24
CA SER A 8 7.76 -11.93 5.85
C SER A 8 6.70 -12.89 5.33
N GLN A 9 6.06 -13.65 6.22
CA GLN A 9 4.90 -14.48 5.92
C GLN A 9 3.59 -13.83 6.37
N ASP A 10 3.69 -12.83 7.24
CA ASP A 10 2.56 -12.07 7.76
C ASP A 10 2.45 -10.75 6.97
N PHE A 11 1.65 -10.77 5.93
CA PHE A 11 1.33 -9.58 5.16
C PHE A 11 0.24 -8.75 5.85
N PRO A 12 0.20 -7.42 5.59
CA PRO A 12 -0.88 -6.56 6.06
C PRO A 12 -2.24 -7.11 5.63
N LYS A 13 -3.20 -7.04 6.54
CA LYS A 13 -4.60 -7.39 6.27
C LYS A 13 -5.37 -6.10 6.09
N ARG A 14 -5.67 -5.75 4.86
CA ARG A 14 -6.41 -4.56 4.49
C ARG A 14 -7.46 -4.94 3.45
N ASP A 15 -8.73 -4.57 3.68
CA ASP A 15 -9.78 -4.78 2.70
C ASP A 15 -9.43 -4.06 1.39
N GLY A 16 -9.73 -4.71 0.28
CA GLY A 16 -9.34 -4.25 -1.04
C GLY A 16 -7.88 -4.54 -1.43
N LEU A 17 -7.06 -5.11 -0.53
CA LEU A 17 -5.69 -5.51 -0.83
C LEU A 17 -5.45 -6.97 -0.45
N ILE A 18 -5.00 -7.76 -1.41
CA ILE A 18 -4.62 -9.16 -1.18
C ILE A 18 -3.17 -9.37 -1.59
N PHE A 19 -2.35 -9.73 -0.62
CA PHE A 19 -0.91 -9.93 -0.78
C PHE A 19 -0.57 -11.41 -0.91
N HIS A 20 0.30 -11.74 -1.87
CA HIS A 20 0.92 -13.06 -1.94
C HIS A 20 2.41 -12.92 -2.23
N GLY A 21 3.19 -13.80 -1.63
CA GLY A 21 4.63 -13.89 -1.88
C GLY A 21 5.05 -15.33 -2.17
N VAL A 22 5.99 -15.48 -3.07
CA VAL A 22 6.67 -16.75 -3.35
C VAL A 22 8.17 -16.47 -3.39
N TYR A 23 8.90 -17.33 -2.71
CA TYR A 23 10.35 -17.37 -2.78
C TYR A 23 10.79 -18.80 -3.16
N ARG A 24 11.72 -18.89 -4.09
CA ARG A 24 12.37 -20.11 -4.49
C ARG A 24 13.88 -19.91 -4.47
N PRO A 25 14.64 -20.66 -3.66
CA PRO A 25 16.09 -20.60 -3.70
C PRO A 25 16.63 -21.18 -5.03
N GLY A 26 17.69 -20.57 -5.53
CA GLY A 26 18.44 -21.08 -6.67
C GLY A 26 19.10 -22.43 -6.41
N LYS A 27 19.73 -23.00 -7.43
CA LYS A 27 20.48 -24.25 -7.31
C LYS A 27 21.83 -23.99 -6.65
N GLY A 28 22.06 -24.53 -5.44
CA GLY A 28 23.34 -24.42 -4.72
C GLY A 28 23.32 -25.27 -3.45
N ASP A 29 24.50 -25.59 -2.92
CA ASP A 29 24.67 -26.37 -1.68
C ASP A 29 24.19 -25.59 -0.44
N VAL A 30 24.21 -24.25 -0.47
CA VAL A 30 23.69 -23.37 0.56
C VAL A 30 22.47 -22.65 0.02
N GLN A 31 21.29 -23.06 0.50
CA GLN A 31 19.98 -22.47 0.12
C GLN A 31 19.74 -21.12 0.80
N LEU A 32 20.68 -20.19 0.69
CA LEU A 32 20.59 -18.82 1.22
C LEU A 32 20.95 -17.84 0.11
N GLY A 33 20.01 -16.98 -0.27
CA GLY A 33 20.17 -16.01 -1.34
C GLY A 33 20.05 -14.55 -0.89
N GLY A 34 20.33 -13.65 -1.85
CA GLY A 34 20.27 -12.21 -1.68
C GLY A 34 18.88 -11.59 -1.85
N ASP A 35 17.95 -12.33 -2.45
CA ASP A 35 16.61 -11.84 -2.76
C ASP A 35 15.73 -11.70 -1.53
N TRP A 36 14.95 -10.63 -1.52
CA TRP A 36 13.90 -10.43 -0.50
C TRP A 36 12.65 -9.80 -1.08
N TYR A 37 11.56 -9.98 -0.39
CA TYR A 37 10.38 -9.11 -0.43
C TYR A 37 9.88 -8.89 1.00
N ASP A 38 9.20 -7.77 1.22
CA ASP A 38 8.55 -7.45 2.47
C ASP A 38 7.32 -6.55 2.22
N ALA A 39 6.32 -6.66 3.07
CA ALA A 39 5.21 -5.71 3.12
C ALA A 39 4.74 -5.56 4.55
N PHE A 40 4.53 -4.31 4.98
CA PHE A 40 4.11 -4.00 6.34
C PHE A 40 3.32 -2.70 6.38
N GLU A 41 2.43 -2.61 7.35
CA GLU A 41 1.65 -1.41 7.62
C GLU A 41 2.41 -0.49 8.58
N THR A 42 2.32 0.80 8.35
CA THR A 42 2.91 1.85 9.18
C THR A 42 1.87 2.44 10.13
N GLY A 43 2.32 3.18 11.16
CA GLY A 43 1.43 3.74 12.17
C GLY A 43 0.40 4.75 11.66
N ASP A 44 0.62 5.32 10.46
CA ASP A 44 -0.31 6.22 9.77
C ASP A 44 -1.28 5.47 8.84
N GLY A 45 -1.20 4.14 8.79
CA GLY A 45 -2.05 3.31 7.94
C GLY A 45 -1.58 3.15 6.50
N SER A 46 -0.45 3.76 6.12
CA SER A 46 0.19 3.48 4.82
C SER A 46 0.77 2.07 4.81
N ILE A 47 0.84 1.44 3.64
CA ILE A 47 1.48 0.15 3.48
C ILE A 47 2.75 0.34 2.67
N VAL A 48 3.87 -0.18 3.19
CA VAL A 48 5.15 -0.18 2.49
C VAL A 48 5.43 -1.57 1.97
N ILE A 49 5.82 -1.63 0.70
CA ILE A 49 6.23 -2.84 0.01
C ILE A 49 7.66 -2.64 -0.45
N THR A 50 8.49 -3.64 -0.29
CA THR A 50 9.85 -3.65 -0.83
C THR A 50 10.20 -5.01 -1.41
N ILE A 51 10.92 -4.99 -2.50
CA ILE A 51 11.57 -6.14 -3.11
C ILE A 51 12.98 -5.73 -3.54
N GLY A 52 13.90 -6.66 -3.54
CA GLY A 52 15.25 -6.38 -3.98
C GLY A 52 16.12 -7.63 -4.04
N ASP A 53 17.34 -7.43 -4.53
CA ASP A 53 18.37 -8.44 -4.65
C ASP A 53 19.72 -7.86 -4.29
N VAL A 54 20.52 -8.64 -3.58
CA VAL A 54 21.90 -8.33 -3.17
C VAL A 54 22.88 -9.09 -4.04
N THR A 55 23.85 -8.39 -4.59
CA THR A 55 24.94 -9.05 -5.34
C THR A 55 25.69 -10.06 -4.49
N GLY A 56 25.87 -11.28 -5.03
CA GLY A 56 26.59 -12.37 -4.36
C GLY A 56 25.65 -13.50 -3.92
N LYS A 57 26.23 -14.52 -3.26
CA LYS A 57 25.48 -15.73 -2.85
C LYS A 57 25.94 -16.18 -1.45
N GLY A 58 25.07 -16.96 -0.79
CA GLY A 58 25.39 -17.57 0.49
C GLY A 58 25.13 -16.68 1.69
N ILE A 59 25.82 -16.96 2.79
CA ILE A 59 25.56 -16.34 4.10
C ILE A 59 25.75 -14.83 4.10
N GLU A 60 26.77 -14.32 3.40
CA GLU A 60 27.07 -12.87 3.36
C GLU A 60 25.97 -12.10 2.61
N ALA A 61 25.50 -12.62 1.45
CA ALA A 61 24.38 -12.03 0.74
C ALA A 61 23.10 -12.05 1.59
N ALA A 62 22.82 -13.17 2.24
CA ALA A 62 21.67 -13.29 3.13
C ALA A 62 21.74 -12.36 4.35
N ARG A 63 22.93 -12.16 4.94
CA ARG A 63 23.16 -11.20 6.02
C ARG A 63 22.86 -9.78 5.58
N LEU A 64 23.35 -9.41 4.40
CA LEU A 64 23.16 -8.07 3.85
C LEU A 64 21.69 -7.84 3.46
N MET A 65 21.04 -8.84 2.87
CA MET A 65 19.61 -8.82 2.58
C MET A 65 18.78 -8.53 3.82
N VAL A 66 19.03 -9.22 4.94
CA VAL A 66 18.35 -8.98 6.22
C VAL A 66 18.61 -7.55 6.70
N GLN A 67 19.84 -7.08 6.59
CA GLN A 67 20.23 -5.72 6.99
C GLN A 67 19.48 -4.67 6.15
N LEU A 68 19.50 -4.78 4.82
CA LEU A 68 18.81 -3.84 3.91
C LEU A 68 17.31 -3.82 4.17
N ARG A 69 16.68 -4.98 4.34
CA ARG A 69 15.27 -5.07 4.68
C ARG A 69 14.95 -4.35 6.00
N GLN A 70 15.79 -4.49 7.03
CA GLN A 70 15.63 -3.75 8.29
C GLN A 70 15.90 -2.26 8.12
N SER A 71 16.87 -1.88 7.28
CA SER A 71 17.14 -0.47 6.97
C SER A 71 15.94 0.20 6.32
N VAL A 72 15.21 -0.48 5.41
CA VAL A 72 13.94 0.04 4.87
C VAL A 72 12.92 0.27 5.98
N ARG A 73 12.73 -0.67 6.91
CA ARG A 73 11.81 -0.52 8.04
C ARG A 73 12.17 0.63 8.96
N ILE A 74 13.47 0.89 9.15
CA ILE A 74 13.96 2.04 9.93
C ILE A 74 13.75 3.34 9.12
N ALA A 75 14.13 3.38 7.84
CA ALA A 75 13.98 4.56 6.99
C ALA A 75 12.53 5.04 6.92
N VAL A 76 11.57 4.11 6.90
CA VAL A 76 10.14 4.39 6.93
C VAL A 76 9.72 5.18 8.18
N THR A 77 10.44 5.10 9.31
CA THR A 77 10.12 5.92 10.49
C THR A 77 10.43 7.41 10.27
N PHE A 78 11.26 7.75 9.29
CA PHE A 78 11.64 9.12 8.95
C PHE A 78 10.87 9.68 7.76
N SER A 79 10.55 8.84 6.76
CA SER A 79 9.82 9.26 5.56
C SER A 79 8.90 8.17 5.02
N ARG A 80 7.83 8.58 4.31
CA ARG A 80 6.95 7.71 3.52
C ARG A 80 7.24 7.81 2.02
N ASP A 81 8.09 8.74 1.63
CA ASP A 81 8.53 8.87 0.24
C ASP A 81 9.48 7.73 -0.14
N PRO A 82 9.15 6.89 -1.14
CA PRO A 82 10.00 5.78 -1.53
C PRO A 82 11.40 6.19 -1.97
N GLY A 83 11.53 7.37 -2.59
CA GLY A 83 12.83 7.90 -3.01
C GLY A 83 13.70 8.28 -1.82
N GLU A 84 13.14 8.94 -0.80
CA GLU A 84 13.84 9.25 0.44
C GLU A 84 14.19 7.99 1.23
N ILE A 85 13.29 6.99 1.25
CA ILE A 85 13.57 5.70 1.88
C ILE A 85 14.80 5.06 1.22
N LEU A 86 14.83 4.98 -0.12
CA LEU A 86 15.98 4.43 -0.85
C LEU A 86 17.25 5.23 -0.62
N HIS A 87 17.16 6.57 -0.55
CA HIS A 87 18.31 7.41 -0.23
C HIS A 87 18.90 7.08 1.15
N ILE A 88 18.05 7.00 2.19
CA ILE A 88 18.50 6.65 3.55
C ILE A 88 19.14 5.26 3.57
N VAL A 89 18.54 4.30 2.88
CA VAL A 89 19.07 2.93 2.79
C VAL A 89 20.42 2.89 2.05
N ASN A 90 20.56 3.68 0.97
CA ASN A 90 21.82 3.83 0.24
C ASN A 90 22.94 4.38 1.12
N GLU A 91 22.67 5.47 1.84
CA GLU A 91 23.67 6.07 2.74
C GLU A 91 24.07 5.12 3.88
N ALA A 92 23.10 4.35 4.42
CA ALA A 92 23.39 3.34 5.43
C ALA A 92 24.27 2.21 4.89
N LEU A 93 24.02 1.74 3.66
CA LEU A 93 24.83 0.70 3.02
C LEU A 93 26.27 1.18 2.79
N LEU A 94 26.45 2.40 2.30
CA LEU A 94 27.76 3.02 2.07
C LEU A 94 28.52 3.27 3.38
N PHE A 95 27.81 3.62 4.47
CA PHE A 95 28.41 3.82 5.79
C PHE A 95 29.10 2.55 6.30
N ASP A 96 28.54 1.39 6.01
CA ASP A 96 29.12 0.10 6.39
C ASP A 96 30.37 -0.28 5.59
N ARG A 97 30.77 0.55 4.62
CA ARG A 97 31.98 0.36 3.77
C ARG A 97 32.05 -1.03 3.12
N THR A 98 30.91 -1.55 2.71
CA THR A 98 30.84 -2.79 1.94
C THR A 98 31.01 -2.45 0.45
N ASP A 99 31.70 -3.32 -0.30
CA ASP A 99 31.74 -3.22 -1.77
C ASP A 99 30.51 -3.88 -2.42
N ALA A 100 29.51 -4.22 -1.62
CA ALA A 100 28.30 -4.89 -2.09
C ALA A 100 27.35 -3.89 -2.74
N LEU A 101 26.72 -4.31 -3.82
CA LEU A 101 25.64 -3.61 -4.49
C LEU A 101 24.32 -4.33 -4.25
N ALA A 102 23.24 -3.59 -4.27
CA ALA A 102 21.92 -4.19 -4.21
C ALA A 102 20.94 -3.44 -5.12
N THR A 103 20.01 -4.15 -5.71
CA THR A 103 18.87 -3.55 -6.38
C THR A 103 17.68 -3.53 -5.42
N ALA A 104 16.86 -2.50 -5.49
CA ALA A 104 15.65 -2.40 -4.68
C ALA A 104 14.55 -1.60 -5.37
N LEU A 105 13.32 -2.05 -5.20
CA LEU A 105 12.10 -1.29 -5.50
C LEU A 105 11.32 -1.13 -4.21
N VAL A 106 10.95 0.11 -3.91
CA VAL A 106 10.10 0.45 -2.76
C VAL A 106 8.82 1.06 -3.29
N CYS A 107 7.70 0.56 -2.80
CA CYS A 107 6.39 1.13 -3.04
C CYS A 107 5.74 1.52 -1.71
N THR A 108 4.98 2.61 -1.71
CA THR A 108 4.08 2.99 -0.61
C THR A 108 2.67 3.07 -1.14
N ILE A 109 1.74 2.41 -0.47
CA ILE A 109 0.31 2.51 -0.77
C ILE A 109 -0.30 3.42 0.29
N SER A 110 -1.04 4.44 -0.16
CA SER A 110 -1.75 5.37 0.72
C SER A 110 -2.79 4.65 1.58
N PRO A 111 -3.16 5.22 2.74
CA PRO A 111 -4.14 4.60 3.64
C PRO A 111 -5.51 4.34 2.99
N ASP A 112 -5.89 5.14 1.98
CA ASP A 112 -7.11 4.95 1.19
C ASP A 112 -6.98 3.88 0.10
N THR A 113 -5.80 3.24 -0.03
CA THR A 113 -5.47 2.20 -1.02
C THR A 113 -5.56 2.63 -2.49
N ARG A 114 -5.58 3.95 -2.76
CA ARG A 114 -5.79 4.50 -4.11
C ARG A 114 -4.55 5.10 -4.74
N THR A 115 -3.58 5.50 -3.96
CA THR A 115 -2.32 6.01 -4.49
C THR A 115 -1.20 5.03 -4.20
N LEU A 116 -0.57 4.55 -5.25
CA LEU A 116 0.67 3.79 -5.22
C LEU A 116 1.81 4.74 -5.60
N ARG A 117 2.74 4.98 -4.70
CA ARG A 117 3.95 5.74 -4.96
C ARG A 117 5.13 4.79 -4.97
N TYR A 118 6.03 4.89 -5.95
CA TYR A 118 7.17 3.98 -6.06
C TYR A 118 8.47 4.69 -6.43
N ALA A 119 9.59 4.10 -6.04
CA ALA A 119 10.93 4.45 -6.49
C ALA A 119 11.78 3.19 -6.65
N SER A 120 12.71 3.24 -7.60
CA SER A 120 13.60 2.13 -7.92
C SER A 120 15.07 2.53 -7.72
N ALA A 121 15.88 1.59 -7.23
CA ALA A 121 17.34 1.64 -7.19
C ALA A 121 17.89 0.46 -8.02
N GLY A 122 17.93 0.62 -9.34
CA GLY A 122 18.47 -0.37 -10.27
C GLY A 122 17.67 -1.68 -10.39
N HIS A 123 16.48 -1.76 -9.80
CA HIS A 123 15.67 -2.98 -9.77
C HIS A 123 14.81 -3.12 -11.03
N PRO A 124 14.50 -4.36 -11.47
CA PRO A 124 13.54 -4.60 -12.55
C PRO A 124 12.21 -3.87 -12.31
N PRO A 125 11.58 -3.30 -13.36
CA PRO A 125 10.32 -2.61 -13.23
C PRO A 125 9.21 -3.57 -12.79
N ALA A 126 8.39 -3.18 -11.82
CA ALA A 126 7.21 -3.93 -11.47
C ALA A 126 6.16 -3.82 -12.58
N PHE A 127 5.31 -4.82 -12.71
CA PHE A 127 4.17 -4.81 -13.61
C PHE A 127 2.91 -4.43 -12.86
N LEU A 128 2.20 -3.43 -13.35
CA LEU A 128 0.85 -3.11 -12.92
C LEU A 128 -0.11 -3.46 -14.05
N ARG A 129 -0.88 -4.52 -13.86
CA ARG A 129 -1.91 -4.95 -14.79
C ARG A 129 -3.26 -4.45 -14.33
N TRP A 130 -3.91 -3.68 -15.17
CA TRP A 130 -5.26 -3.22 -14.98
C TRP A 130 -6.31 -4.28 -15.35
N LYS A 131 -7.54 -4.16 -14.85
CA LYS A 131 -8.66 -5.06 -15.14
C LYS A 131 -8.86 -5.28 -16.64
N HIS A 132 -8.74 -4.25 -17.43
CA HIS A 132 -8.96 -4.27 -18.89
C HIS A 132 -7.73 -4.74 -19.70
N LYS A 133 -6.78 -5.42 -19.06
CA LYS A 133 -5.57 -6.00 -19.68
C LYS A 133 -4.51 -5.01 -20.13
N GLU A 134 -4.60 -3.75 -19.76
CA GLU A 134 -3.48 -2.83 -19.90
C GLU A 134 -2.39 -3.19 -18.89
N LEU A 135 -1.14 -3.10 -19.32
CA LEU A 135 0.03 -3.37 -18.49
C LEU A 135 0.94 -2.15 -18.48
N GLU A 136 1.11 -1.58 -17.31
CA GLU A 136 2.03 -0.49 -17.05
C GLU A 136 3.30 -1.01 -16.36
N LEU A 137 4.45 -0.48 -16.75
CA LEU A 137 5.75 -0.78 -16.14
C LEU A 137 6.08 0.29 -15.13
N LEU A 138 6.19 -0.12 -13.87
CA LEU A 138 6.55 0.75 -12.76
C LEU A 138 8.04 0.62 -12.47
N GLY A 139 8.83 1.47 -13.12
CA GLY A 139 10.28 1.52 -12.95
C GLY A 139 10.88 2.72 -13.67
N ARG A 140 11.99 3.20 -13.15
CA ARG A 140 12.83 4.22 -13.77
C ARG A 140 14.28 3.76 -13.76
N ALA A 141 15.00 4.13 -14.79
CA ALA A 141 16.44 3.89 -14.82
C ALA A 141 17.12 4.68 -13.69
N SER A 142 17.77 3.97 -12.80
CA SER A 142 18.46 4.52 -11.64
C SER A 142 19.62 3.60 -11.27
N PRO A 143 20.69 4.10 -10.64
CA PRO A 143 21.78 3.24 -10.17
C PRO A 143 21.29 2.35 -9.02
N PRO A 144 21.92 1.17 -8.82
CA PRO A 144 21.67 0.35 -7.64
C PRO A 144 22.19 1.03 -6.35
N LEU A 145 21.75 0.51 -5.21
CA LEU A 145 22.23 0.90 -3.90
C LEU A 145 23.73 0.52 -3.75
N GLY A 146 24.49 1.37 -3.07
CA GLY A 146 25.91 1.16 -2.80
C GLY A 146 26.87 1.72 -3.85
N VAL A 147 26.37 2.28 -4.96
CA VAL A 147 27.25 2.83 -6.02
C VAL A 147 27.91 4.13 -5.62
N ALA A 148 27.17 5.08 -5.07
CA ALA A 148 27.68 6.39 -4.65
C ALA A 148 26.77 7.04 -3.62
N SER A 149 27.33 7.95 -2.84
CA SER A 149 26.58 8.81 -1.91
C SER A 149 25.86 9.94 -2.64
N GLY A 150 24.79 10.45 -2.07
CA GLY A 150 24.04 11.58 -2.59
C GLY A 150 23.17 11.29 -3.80
N ILE A 151 22.94 10.02 -4.14
CA ILE A 151 22.03 9.65 -5.23
C ILE A 151 20.60 10.03 -4.82
N VAL A 152 19.89 10.70 -5.74
CA VAL A 152 18.48 11.00 -5.62
C VAL A 152 17.68 9.94 -6.39
N PHE A 153 16.85 9.19 -5.68
CA PHE A 153 15.91 8.23 -6.27
C PHE A 153 14.56 8.92 -6.44
N GLU A 154 14.16 9.15 -7.70
CA GLU A 154 12.90 9.85 -7.98
C GLU A 154 11.69 8.94 -7.72
N ALA A 155 10.73 9.46 -6.96
CA ALA A 155 9.46 8.78 -6.72
C ALA A 155 8.41 9.19 -7.74
N THR A 156 7.53 8.25 -8.11
CA THR A 156 6.44 8.45 -9.06
C THR A 156 5.12 7.97 -8.45
N ASP A 157 4.05 8.73 -8.64
CA ASP A 157 2.71 8.39 -8.19
C ASP A 157 1.92 7.71 -9.30
N VAL A 158 1.15 6.69 -8.92
CA VAL A 158 0.18 6.00 -9.78
C VAL A 158 -1.15 5.95 -9.04
N LEU A 159 -2.21 6.44 -9.68
CA LEU A 159 -3.55 6.37 -9.12
C LEU A 159 -4.17 5.03 -9.49
N ILE A 160 -4.60 4.28 -8.47
CA ILE A 160 -5.29 2.99 -8.64
C ILE A 160 -6.79 3.26 -8.74
N GLU A 161 -7.32 3.30 -9.95
CA GLU A 161 -8.71 3.67 -10.23
C GLU A 161 -9.67 2.47 -10.23
N ASP A 162 -9.16 1.25 -10.47
CA ASP A 162 -9.98 0.03 -10.64
C ASP A 162 -9.21 -1.21 -10.12
N GLU A 163 -9.78 -2.38 -10.31
CA GLU A 163 -9.10 -3.64 -10.02
C GLU A 163 -7.78 -3.73 -10.79
N ALA A 164 -6.73 -4.03 -10.06
CA ALA A 164 -5.40 -4.16 -10.60
C ALA A 164 -4.60 -5.28 -9.92
N LEU A 165 -3.59 -5.78 -10.61
CA LEU A 165 -2.60 -6.71 -10.07
C LEU A 165 -1.22 -6.10 -10.21
N LEU A 166 -0.62 -5.72 -9.10
CA LEU A 166 0.79 -5.35 -9.02
C LEU A 166 1.63 -6.62 -8.88
N VAL A 167 2.66 -6.75 -9.72
CA VAL A 167 3.60 -7.86 -9.70
C VAL A 167 5.00 -7.30 -9.58
N LEU A 168 5.65 -7.60 -8.46
CA LEU A 168 7.05 -7.31 -8.20
C LEU A 168 7.83 -8.61 -8.30
N TYR A 169 9.03 -8.56 -8.87
CA TYR A 169 9.85 -9.76 -9.11
C TYR A 169 11.34 -9.42 -9.15
N THR A 170 12.17 -10.38 -8.78
CA THR A 170 13.64 -10.30 -8.96
C THR A 170 14.04 -10.87 -10.32
N ASP A 171 15.22 -10.52 -10.79
CA ASP A 171 15.74 -10.90 -12.12
C ASP A 171 15.79 -12.42 -12.37
N GLY A 172 15.95 -13.22 -11.31
CA GLY A 172 15.87 -14.68 -11.42
C GLY A 172 14.59 -15.20 -12.07
N VAL A 173 13.51 -14.40 -12.12
CA VAL A 173 12.29 -14.73 -12.87
C VAL A 173 12.51 -14.62 -14.38
N THR A 174 13.21 -13.59 -14.83
CA THR A 174 13.43 -13.31 -16.25
C THR A 174 14.67 -14.01 -16.81
N GLU A 175 15.61 -14.39 -15.96
CA GLU A 175 16.84 -15.09 -16.35
C GLU A 175 16.67 -16.59 -16.59
N VAL A 176 15.48 -17.16 -16.34
CA VAL A 176 15.16 -18.58 -16.59
C VAL A 176 15.46 -19.00 -18.04
N THR A 177 15.24 -18.10 -19.00
CA THR A 177 15.46 -18.31 -20.44
C THR A 177 16.92 -18.07 -20.84
N ARG A 178 17.79 -17.57 -19.97
CA ARG A 178 19.14 -17.04 -20.28
C ARG A 178 19.15 -15.83 -21.21
N ASP A 179 18.02 -15.33 -21.58
CA ASP A 179 17.79 -14.09 -22.31
C ASP A 179 16.76 -13.26 -21.53
N PRO A 180 17.21 -12.23 -20.80
CA PRO A 180 16.32 -11.41 -19.98
C PRO A 180 15.15 -10.79 -20.75
N ILE A 181 15.37 -10.45 -22.04
CA ILE A 181 14.31 -9.87 -22.89
C ILE A 181 13.22 -10.91 -23.18
N ALA A 182 13.63 -12.14 -23.54
CA ALA A 182 12.70 -13.23 -23.75
C ALA A 182 11.99 -13.61 -22.46
N GLY A 183 12.70 -13.59 -21.32
CA GLY A 183 12.13 -13.86 -20.00
C GLY A 183 11.10 -12.80 -19.58
N GLU A 184 11.38 -11.52 -19.81
CA GLU A 184 10.41 -10.44 -19.55
C GLU A 184 9.18 -10.57 -20.44
N ALA A 185 9.36 -10.90 -21.74
CA ALA A 185 8.24 -11.10 -22.66
C ALA A 185 7.33 -12.26 -22.19
N MET A 186 7.93 -13.37 -21.73
CA MET A 186 7.20 -14.52 -21.17
C MET A 186 6.45 -14.13 -19.90
N LEU A 187 7.09 -13.43 -18.98
CA LEU A 187 6.45 -12.94 -17.77
C LEU A 187 5.27 -12.02 -18.10
N ARG A 188 5.45 -11.09 -19.04
CA ARG A 188 4.40 -10.20 -19.53
C ARG A 188 3.19 -10.97 -20.07
N GLU A 189 3.40 -11.99 -20.88
CA GLU A 189 2.33 -12.82 -21.42
C GLU A 189 1.56 -13.54 -20.30
N VAL A 190 2.27 -14.11 -19.32
CA VAL A 190 1.67 -14.79 -18.16
C VAL A 190 0.88 -13.82 -17.29
N VAL A 191 1.39 -12.62 -17.02
CA VAL A 191 0.69 -11.60 -16.22
C VAL A 191 -0.55 -11.07 -16.93
N LEU A 192 -0.52 -10.94 -18.25
CA LEU A 192 -1.68 -10.53 -19.06
C LEU A 192 -2.77 -11.61 -19.17
N ASN A 193 -2.45 -12.85 -18.86
CA ASN A 193 -3.45 -13.93 -18.87
C ASN A 193 -4.49 -13.68 -17.76
N GLU A 194 -5.78 -13.90 -18.09
CA GLU A 194 -6.89 -13.75 -17.13
C GLU A 194 -6.70 -14.62 -15.89
N ALA A 195 -6.14 -15.83 -16.07
CA ALA A 195 -5.85 -16.73 -14.97
C ALA A 195 -4.91 -16.16 -13.90
N ALA A 196 -4.01 -15.23 -14.26
CA ALA A 196 -3.15 -14.56 -13.28
C ALA A 196 -3.96 -13.66 -12.34
N LEU A 197 -4.95 -12.93 -12.87
CA LEU A 197 -5.84 -12.07 -12.07
C LEU A 197 -6.80 -12.90 -11.22
N GLN A 198 -7.31 -14.01 -11.75
CA GLN A 198 -8.31 -14.86 -11.08
C GLN A 198 -7.71 -15.91 -10.14
N ALA A 199 -6.39 -16.16 -10.22
CA ALA A 199 -5.74 -17.16 -9.38
C ALA A 199 -5.91 -16.85 -7.89
N ALA A 200 -6.20 -17.86 -7.08
CA ALA A 200 -6.25 -17.73 -5.62
C ALA A 200 -4.91 -17.26 -5.03
N ASN A 201 -3.79 -17.55 -5.72
CA ASN A 201 -2.46 -17.05 -5.38
C ASN A 201 -1.72 -16.71 -6.69
N PRO A 202 -1.80 -15.45 -7.16
CA PRO A 202 -1.16 -15.00 -8.40
C PRO A 202 0.36 -15.18 -8.41
N ALA A 203 1.04 -14.93 -7.29
CA ALA A 203 2.50 -15.09 -7.21
C ALA A 203 2.91 -16.55 -7.52
N ARG A 204 2.18 -17.51 -6.96
CA ARG A 204 2.44 -18.92 -7.22
C ARG A 204 2.04 -19.36 -8.63
N TYR A 205 0.98 -18.78 -9.19
CA TYR A 205 0.59 -19.01 -10.57
C TYR A 205 1.71 -18.56 -11.52
N ILE A 206 2.21 -17.34 -11.34
CA ILE A 206 3.30 -16.76 -12.15
C ILE A 206 4.58 -17.59 -12.00
N GLU A 207 4.97 -17.93 -10.76
CA GLU A 207 6.14 -18.76 -10.49
C GLU A 207 6.09 -20.08 -11.24
N ARG A 208 4.96 -20.78 -11.22
CA ARG A 208 4.80 -22.05 -11.93
C ARG A 208 4.81 -21.90 -13.43
N ALA A 209 4.16 -20.85 -13.96
CA ALA A 209 4.03 -20.63 -15.39
C ALA A 209 5.35 -20.15 -16.04
N VAL A 210 6.13 -19.33 -15.35
CA VAL A 210 7.38 -18.76 -15.89
C VAL A 210 8.58 -19.60 -15.47
N VAL A 211 8.71 -19.92 -14.19
CA VAL A 211 9.92 -20.58 -13.65
C VAL A 211 9.85 -22.10 -13.75
N GLY A 212 8.68 -22.69 -13.48
CA GLY A 212 8.39 -24.11 -13.76
C GLY A 212 9.36 -25.16 -13.20
N GLY A 213 10.21 -24.80 -12.23
CA GLY A 213 11.23 -25.71 -11.68
C GLY A 213 12.63 -25.50 -12.25
N HIS A 214 12.83 -24.56 -13.16
CA HIS A 214 14.11 -24.30 -13.84
C HIS A 214 14.94 -23.15 -13.23
N ALA A 215 14.59 -22.66 -12.04
CA ALA A 215 15.34 -21.59 -11.36
C ALA A 215 16.82 -21.92 -11.27
N GLN A 216 17.66 -21.07 -11.82
CA GLN A 216 19.13 -21.14 -11.72
C GLN A 216 19.64 -20.21 -10.61
N ASP A 217 18.98 -19.09 -10.39
CA ASP A 217 19.20 -18.15 -9.30
C ASP A 217 17.98 -18.11 -8.36
N ASP A 218 18.10 -17.34 -7.30
CA ASP A 218 17.00 -17.07 -6.39
C ASP A 218 15.85 -16.41 -7.15
N VAL A 219 14.64 -16.69 -6.75
CA VAL A 219 13.42 -16.11 -7.33
C VAL A 219 12.55 -15.60 -6.22
N ALA A 220 12.30 -14.32 -6.22
CA ALA A 220 11.29 -13.70 -5.37
C ALA A 220 10.18 -13.09 -6.25
N ILE A 221 8.95 -13.41 -5.94
CA ILE A 221 7.78 -12.80 -6.57
C ILE A 221 6.83 -12.36 -5.48
N MET A 222 6.40 -11.13 -5.55
CA MET A 222 5.34 -10.61 -4.70
C MET A 222 4.23 -10.03 -5.56
N THR A 223 2.99 -10.33 -5.20
CA THR A 223 1.82 -9.77 -5.87
C THR A 223 0.92 -9.07 -4.88
N VAL A 224 0.35 -7.95 -5.30
CA VAL A 224 -0.71 -7.25 -4.60
C VAL A 224 -1.89 -7.13 -5.54
N ARG A 225 -3.02 -7.73 -5.19
CA ARG A 225 -4.27 -7.53 -5.91
C ARG A 225 -4.99 -6.38 -5.23
N PHE A 226 -5.31 -5.36 -6.03
CA PHE A 226 -6.26 -4.32 -5.68
C PHE A 226 -7.65 -4.83 -6.10
N GLY A 227 -8.55 -5.00 -5.11
CA GLY A 227 -9.93 -5.40 -5.35
C GLY A 227 -10.81 -4.20 -5.64
N GLU A 228 -12.09 -4.46 -5.92
CA GLU A 228 -13.12 -3.42 -5.87
C GLU A 228 -13.13 -2.86 -4.45
N THR A 229 -12.42 -1.78 -4.26
CA THR A 229 -12.42 -1.08 -2.99
C THR A 229 -13.73 -0.33 -2.85
N ALA A 230 -14.17 -0.29 -1.62
CA ALA A 230 -15.25 0.55 -1.16
C ALA A 230 -15.25 1.93 -1.84
N THR A 231 -16.41 2.46 -1.93
CA THR A 231 -16.74 3.74 -2.55
C THR A 231 -15.77 4.83 -2.12
N GLN A 232 -15.09 5.42 -3.08
CA GLN A 232 -14.18 6.56 -2.85
C GLN A 232 -14.70 7.80 -3.55
N TRP A 233 -14.47 8.95 -2.93
CA TRP A 233 -14.78 10.26 -3.48
C TRP A 233 -13.61 11.20 -3.26
N ARG A 234 -13.27 11.99 -4.28
CA ARG A 234 -12.33 13.10 -4.19
C ARG A 234 -13.02 14.37 -4.63
N PHE A 235 -12.94 15.42 -3.85
CA PHE A 235 -13.60 16.70 -4.11
C PHE A 235 -12.91 17.84 -3.38
N ASP A 236 -13.20 19.06 -3.77
CA ASP A 236 -12.76 20.25 -3.01
C ASP A 236 -13.77 20.53 -1.88
N VAL A 237 -13.28 20.62 -0.64
CA VAL A 237 -14.14 20.88 0.53
C VAL A 237 -14.87 22.24 0.47
N GLY A 238 -14.40 23.17 -0.36
CA GLY A 238 -15.07 24.41 -0.68
C GLY A 238 -16.31 24.27 -1.58
N ASP A 239 -16.61 23.06 -2.09
CA ASP A 239 -17.82 22.76 -2.86
C ASP A 239 -18.87 22.04 -2.00
N PRO A 240 -19.88 22.79 -1.45
CA PRO A 240 -20.93 22.20 -0.62
C PRO A 240 -21.84 21.21 -1.38
N ALA A 241 -21.98 21.39 -2.71
CA ALA A 241 -22.82 20.50 -3.52
C ALA A 241 -22.15 19.13 -3.68
N ALA A 242 -20.83 19.09 -3.88
CA ALA A 242 -20.06 17.87 -3.91
C ALA A 242 -20.10 17.15 -2.55
N ALA A 243 -19.88 17.86 -1.45
CA ALA A 243 -19.97 17.29 -0.10
C ALA A 243 -21.35 16.65 0.19
N TYR A 244 -22.45 17.32 -0.24
CA TYR A 244 -23.80 16.79 -0.09
C TYR A 244 -24.05 15.54 -0.95
N ALA A 245 -23.57 15.55 -2.20
CA ALA A 245 -23.69 14.40 -3.11
C ALA A 245 -22.96 13.18 -2.55
N ILE A 246 -21.77 13.38 -1.98
CA ILE A 246 -20.97 12.32 -1.36
C ILE A 246 -21.65 11.78 -0.11
N LYS A 247 -22.16 12.65 0.77
CA LYS A 247 -22.95 12.24 1.92
C LYS A 247 -24.08 11.30 1.49
N ARG A 248 -24.85 11.71 0.48
CA ARG A 248 -25.97 10.91 -0.03
C ARG A 248 -25.49 9.55 -0.56
N SER A 249 -24.43 9.51 -1.34
CA SER A 249 -23.89 8.25 -1.90
C SER A 249 -23.37 7.33 -0.81
N LEU A 250 -22.64 7.86 0.18
CA LEU A 250 -22.18 7.12 1.34
C LEU A 250 -23.34 6.48 2.11
N PHE A 251 -24.38 7.26 2.41
CA PHE A 251 -25.50 6.76 3.20
C PHE A 251 -26.38 5.75 2.44
N LEU A 252 -26.48 5.88 1.12
CA LEU A 252 -27.08 4.84 0.28
C LEU A 252 -26.29 3.54 0.37
N TRP A 253 -24.97 3.61 0.26
CA TRP A 253 -24.10 2.44 0.37
C TRP A 253 -24.18 1.82 1.77
N LEU A 254 -24.10 2.60 2.85
CA LEU A 254 -24.24 2.11 4.23
C LEU A 254 -25.56 1.32 4.41
N GLY A 255 -26.65 1.80 3.83
CA GLY A 255 -27.95 1.11 3.85
C GLY A 255 -27.95 -0.26 3.16
N THR A 256 -27.02 -0.50 2.22
CA THR A 256 -26.89 -1.80 1.53
C THR A 256 -26.07 -2.80 2.34
N ILE A 257 -25.02 -2.36 3.03
CA ILE A 257 -24.03 -3.24 3.67
C ILE A 257 -24.25 -3.44 5.17
N ALA A 258 -24.94 -2.52 5.84
CA ALA A 258 -25.08 -2.55 7.30
C ALA A 258 -26.53 -2.82 7.75
N LYS A 259 -26.64 -3.45 8.92
CA LYS A 259 -27.84 -3.37 9.76
C LYS A 259 -27.61 -2.23 10.74
N ALA A 260 -28.40 -1.20 10.65
CA ALA A 260 -28.26 -0.03 11.49
C ALA A 260 -29.62 0.34 12.09
N THR A 261 -29.60 0.80 13.33
CA THR A 261 -30.72 1.52 13.95
C THR A 261 -30.72 2.97 13.47
N ASP A 262 -31.83 3.66 13.69
CA ASP A 262 -31.92 5.10 13.37
C ASP A 262 -30.89 5.91 14.17
N GLU A 263 -30.62 5.53 15.43
CA GLU A 263 -29.59 6.17 16.29
C GLU A 263 -28.18 5.99 15.74
N GLU A 264 -27.82 4.78 15.29
CA GLU A 264 -26.53 4.49 14.68
C GLU A 264 -26.33 5.25 13.36
N MET A 265 -27.38 5.35 12.54
CA MET A 265 -27.34 6.14 11.30
C MET A 265 -27.21 7.63 11.59
N GLN A 266 -27.88 8.17 12.62
CA GLN A 266 -27.70 9.56 13.06
C GLN A 266 -26.28 9.80 13.56
N ALA A 267 -25.71 8.87 14.32
CA ALA A 267 -24.32 8.96 14.76
C ALA A 267 -23.35 9.04 13.55
N CYS A 268 -23.57 8.21 12.53
CA CYS A 268 -22.78 8.29 11.28
C CYS A 268 -22.94 9.64 10.57
N GLU A 269 -24.13 10.23 10.58
CA GLU A 269 -24.36 11.57 10.02
C GLU A 269 -23.58 12.66 10.75
N VAL A 270 -23.58 12.62 12.08
CA VAL A 270 -22.82 13.55 12.91
C VAL A 270 -21.33 13.37 12.66
N ILE A 271 -20.82 12.13 12.68
CA ILE A 271 -19.42 11.80 12.39
C ILE A 271 -19.00 12.39 11.03
N PHE A 272 -19.75 12.10 9.97
CA PHE A 272 -19.43 12.62 8.63
C PHE A 272 -19.44 14.15 8.60
N SER A 273 -20.43 14.78 9.21
CA SER A 273 -20.58 16.24 9.23
C SER A 273 -19.43 16.92 9.98
N GLU A 274 -18.99 16.33 11.11
CA GLU A 274 -17.83 16.83 11.87
C GLU A 274 -16.52 16.66 11.11
N LEU A 275 -16.34 15.52 10.41
CA LEU A 275 -15.17 15.29 9.57
C LEU A 275 -15.07 16.33 8.45
N ILE A 276 -16.15 16.56 7.71
CA ILE A 276 -16.20 17.58 6.65
C ILE A 276 -16.01 18.99 7.24
N GLY A 277 -16.69 19.31 8.34
CA GLY A 277 -16.55 20.60 9.01
C GLY A 277 -15.12 20.86 9.48
N ASN A 278 -14.39 19.84 9.93
CA ASN A 278 -12.98 19.96 10.29
C ASN A 278 -12.11 20.21 9.05
N ALA A 279 -12.34 19.50 7.96
CA ALA A 279 -11.61 19.70 6.71
C ALA A 279 -11.83 21.12 6.16
N VAL A 280 -13.07 21.60 6.10
CA VAL A 280 -13.39 22.97 5.66
C VAL A 280 -12.68 24.03 6.49
N ARG A 281 -12.62 23.84 7.82
CA ARG A 281 -12.02 24.85 8.73
C ARG A 281 -10.50 24.82 8.76
N HIS A 282 -9.89 23.65 8.64
CA HIS A 282 -8.47 23.44 8.96
C HIS A 282 -7.62 22.98 7.78
N ALA A 283 -8.24 22.44 6.73
CA ALA A 283 -7.56 21.88 5.57
C ALA A 283 -8.32 22.19 4.28
N PRO A 284 -8.48 23.51 3.93
CA PRO A 284 -9.18 23.88 2.70
C PRO A 284 -8.44 23.33 1.47
N GLY A 285 -9.17 22.74 0.54
CA GLY A 285 -8.64 22.15 -0.68
C GLY A 285 -9.16 20.74 -0.96
N PRO A 286 -8.40 19.94 -1.70
CA PRO A 286 -8.80 18.57 -2.04
C PRO A 286 -8.94 17.68 -0.79
N LEU A 287 -10.04 16.92 -0.76
CA LEU A 287 -10.34 15.93 0.27
C LEU A 287 -10.66 14.60 -0.41
N SER A 288 -10.02 13.54 0.04
CA SER A 288 -10.34 12.17 -0.35
C SER A 288 -11.07 11.47 0.80
N ILE A 289 -12.19 10.84 0.50
CA ILE A 289 -12.95 10.00 1.45
C ILE A 289 -13.12 8.64 0.83
N SER A 290 -12.88 7.60 1.59
CA SER A 290 -13.26 6.23 1.22
C SER A 290 -13.96 5.52 2.37
N ALA A 291 -14.83 4.58 2.03
CA ALA A 291 -15.53 3.75 3.00
C ALA A 291 -15.33 2.28 2.65
N ALA A 292 -14.98 1.46 3.62
CA ALA A 292 -14.68 0.04 3.45
C ALA A 292 -15.27 -0.80 4.58
N VAL A 293 -15.39 -2.11 4.34
CA VAL A 293 -15.59 -3.08 5.41
C VAL A 293 -14.25 -3.70 5.75
N GLU A 294 -13.75 -3.45 6.96
CA GLU A 294 -12.47 -3.97 7.46
C GLU A 294 -12.72 -4.86 8.68
N ALA A 295 -12.32 -6.13 8.58
CA ALA A 295 -12.48 -7.09 9.67
C ALA A 295 -13.92 -7.18 10.23
N GLY A 296 -14.95 -6.93 9.39
CA GLY A 296 -16.35 -6.95 9.78
C GLY A 296 -16.87 -5.63 10.37
N GLU A 297 -16.08 -4.59 10.39
CA GLU A 297 -16.48 -3.23 10.79
C GLU A 297 -16.53 -2.31 9.58
N VAL A 298 -17.42 -1.33 9.58
CA VAL A 298 -17.47 -0.28 8.54
C VAL A 298 -16.50 0.82 8.92
N VAL A 299 -15.53 1.11 8.05
CA VAL A 299 -14.47 2.09 8.29
C VAL A 299 -14.54 3.20 7.26
N LEU A 300 -14.48 4.45 7.74
CA LEU A 300 -14.25 5.64 6.91
C LEU A 300 -12.78 6.04 6.98
N HIS A 301 -12.20 6.29 5.83
CA HIS A 301 -10.88 6.90 5.68
C HIS A 301 -11.03 8.28 5.08
N MET A 302 -10.36 9.26 5.63
CA MET A 302 -10.35 10.63 5.14
C MET A 302 -8.90 11.13 5.07
N ILE A 303 -8.52 11.68 3.93
CA ILE A 303 -7.21 12.27 3.70
C ILE A 303 -7.41 13.69 3.17
N ASP A 304 -6.90 14.67 3.89
CA ASP A 304 -6.82 16.06 3.44
C ASP A 304 -5.40 16.40 2.98
N GLU A 305 -5.30 17.47 2.18
CA GLU A 305 -4.03 18.01 1.68
C GLU A 305 -3.62 19.32 2.44
N GLY A 306 -4.16 19.52 3.64
CA GLY A 306 -3.88 20.69 4.47
C GLY A 306 -2.53 20.63 5.20
N PRO A 307 -2.33 21.50 6.21
CA PRO A 307 -1.07 21.57 6.96
C PRO A 307 -0.79 20.33 7.83
N GLY A 308 -1.76 19.43 7.95
CA GLY A 308 -1.69 18.25 8.79
C GLY A 308 -1.77 18.55 10.28
N PHE A 309 -2.44 17.67 11.00
CA PHE A 309 -2.48 17.73 12.47
C PHE A 309 -2.38 16.31 13.05
N ASP A 310 -1.83 16.27 14.27
CA ASP A 310 -1.72 15.05 15.06
C ASP A 310 -2.37 15.35 16.41
N ARG A 311 -3.55 14.81 16.64
CA ARG A 311 -4.30 15.05 17.88
C ARG A 311 -4.97 13.79 18.36
N VAL A 312 -4.79 13.50 19.63
CA VAL A 312 -5.61 12.54 20.37
C VAL A 312 -6.97 13.18 20.64
N PRO A 313 -8.10 12.53 20.33
CA PRO A 313 -9.42 13.03 20.70
C PRO A 313 -9.48 13.28 22.21
N SER A 314 -9.78 14.51 22.62
CA SER A 314 -9.91 14.89 24.02
C SER A 314 -10.98 15.95 24.18
N LEU A 315 -11.61 15.99 25.33
CA LEU A 315 -12.51 17.11 25.68
C LEU A 315 -11.71 18.42 25.69
N PRO A 316 -12.24 19.49 25.08
CA PRO A 316 -11.64 20.80 25.22
C PRO A 316 -11.61 21.22 26.68
N SER A 317 -10.55 21.89 27.09
CA SER A 317 -10.38 22.42 28.47
C SER A 317 -11.47 23.42 28.85
N ASP A 318 -12.04 24.11 27.86
CA ASP A 318 -13.21 24.96 28.02
C ASP A 318 -14.45 24.25 27.44
N LEU A 319 -15.34 23.81 28.32
CA LEU A 319 -16.59 23.13 27.99
C LEU A 319 -17.59 24.03 27.24
N TRP A 320 -17.40 25.33 27.23
CA TRP A 320 -18.24 26.33 26.56
C TRP A 320 -17.65 26.80 25.22
N ALA A 321 -16.44 26.35 24.88
CA ALA A 321 -15.84 26.68 23.61
C ALA A 321 -16.70 26.15 22.44
N GLU A 322 -17.02 27.00 21.48
CA GLU A 322 -17.77 26.62 20.27
C GLU A 322 -16.95 25.77 19.30
N SER A 323 -15.63 25.73 19.46
CA SER A 323 -14.70 24.97 18.61
C SER A 323 -13.91 23.92 19.40
N GLY A 324 -13.47 22.86 18.73
CA GLY A 324 -12.61 21.81 19.30
C GLY A 324 -13.33 20.57 19.83
N ARG A 325 -14.67 20.50 19.73
CA ARG A 325 -15.46 19.34 20.15
C ARG A 325 -15.61 18.26 19.08
N GLY A 326 -15.35 18.58 17.81
CA GLY A 326 -15.64 17.68 16.69
C GLY A 326 -14.95 16.33 16.82
N LEU A 327 -13.64 16.29 17.09
CA LEU A 327 -12.90 15.02 17.27
C LEU A 327 -13.36 14.24 18.52
N PHE A 328 -13.73 14.94 19.59
CA PHE A 328 -14.30 14.29 20.76
C PHE A 328 -15.65 13.66 20.46
N LEU A 329 -16.55 14.36 19.75
CA LEU A 329 -17.84 13.82 19.31
C LEU A 329 -17.65 12.61 18.40
N ILE A 330 -16.70 12.66 17.45
CA ILE A 330 -16.38 11.52 16.60
C ILE A 330 -15.92 10.34 17.47
N SER A 331 -15.08 10.57 18.48
CA SER A 331 -14.61 9.52 19.39
C SER A 331 -15.73 8.87 20.20
N GLU A 332 -16.69 9.66 20.69
CA GLU A 332 -17.82 9.17 21.50
C GLU A 332 -18.86 8.41 20.66
N LEU A 333 -19.05 8.84 19.42
CA LEU A 333 -20.08 8.28 18.53
C LEU A 333 -19.58 7.13 17.65
N SER A 334 -18.27 6.87 17.61
CA SER A 334 -17.66 5.84 16.78
C SER A 334 -17.13 4.68 17.61
N ASN A 335 -16.91 3.53 16.98
CA ASN A 335 -16.20 2.41 17.58
C ASN A 335 -14.68 2.65 17.71
N GLY A 336 -14.22 3.83 17.30
CA GLY A 336 -12.85 4.31 17.43
C GLY A 336 -12.44 5.21 16.29
N VAL A 337 -11.58 6.17 16.62
CA VAL A 337 -11.00 7.14 15.67
C VAL A 337 -9.49 7.21 15.88
N THR A 338 -8.75 7.26 14.78
CA THR A 338 -7.31 7.58 14.77
C THR A 338 -7.05 8.74 13.85
N VAL A 339 -6.14 9.61 14.26
CA VAL A 339 -5.70 10.77 13.47
C VAL A 339 -4.19 10.73 13.40
N SER A 340 -3.65 10.85 12.20
CA SER A 340 -2.21 10.87 11.96
C SER A 340 -1.87 11.98 10.98
N ARG A 341 -0.79 12.70 11.26
CA ARG A 341 -0.23 13.65 10.31
C ARG A 341 0.54 12.90 9.23
N LEU A 342 0.23 13.19 7.96
CA LEU A 342 0.97 12.61 6.84
C LEU A 342 2.25 13.42 6.58
N PRO A 343 3.41 12.77 6.38
CA PRO A 343 4.64 13.47 6.04
C PRO A 343 4.51 14.22 4.71
N GLY A 344 4.71 15.54 4.77
CA GLY A 344 4.70 16.41 3.58
C GLY A 344 3.34 16.92 3.14
N TYR A 345 2.22 16.30 3.54
CA TYR A 345 0.88 16.74 3.14
C TYR A 345 -0.22 16.19 4.04
N GLY A 346 -1.02 17.07 4.62
CA GLY A 346 -2.32 16.77 5.22
C GLY A 346 -2.36 15.87 6.43
N SER A 347 -3.57 15.43 6.71
CA SER A 347 -3.89 14.48 7.79
C SER A 347 -4.61 13.26 7.24
N TYR A 348 -4.41 12.15 7.91
CA TYR A 348 -5.20 10.94 7.73
C TYR A 348 -6.06 10.71 8.97
N VAL A 349 -7.36 10.59 8.75
CA VAL A 349 -8.35 10.25 9.78
C VAL A 349 -9.01 8.94 9.41
N ARG A 350 -8.96 7.97 10.32
CA ARG A 350 -9.63 6.68 10.19
C ARG A 350 -10.67 6.55 11.29
N VAL A 351 -11.92 6.28 10.92
CA VAL A 351 -13.05 6.17 11.86
C VAL A 351 -13.76 4.85 11.65
N ARG A 352 -13.90 4.06 12.70
CA ARG A 352 -14.74 2.87 12.71
C ARG A 352 -16.16 3.28 13.05
N LEU A 353 -17.09 3.13 12.12
CA LEU A 353 -18.47 3.53 12.32
C LEU A 353 -19.19 2.59 13.29
N PRO A 354 -20.19 3.08 14.04
CA PRO A 354 -20.95 2.28 14.99
C PRO A 354 -22.01 1.42 14.27
N LEU A 355 -21.60 0.63 13.28
CA LEU A 355 -22.47 -0.15 12.43
C LEU A 355 -22.09 -1.62 12.44
N SER A 356 -23.09 -2.51 12.41
CA SER A 356 -22.90 -3.94 12.23
C SER A 356 -23.09 -4.34 10.76
N VAL A 357 -22.09 -5.00 10.16
CA VAL A 357 -22.13 -5.45 8.77
C VAL A 357 -23.14 -6.60 8.60
N ARG A 358 -23.89 -6.61 7.51
CA ARG A 358 -24.75 -7.75 7.13
C ARG A 358 -23.86 -8.91 6.66
N LEU A 359 -24.13 -10.12 7.12
CA LEU A 359 -23.37 -11.33 6.77
C LEU A 359 -23.32 -11.61 5.24
N ASP A 360 -24.27 -11.06 4.46
CA ASP A 360 -24.37 -11.27 3.01
C ASP A 360 -23.72 -10.13 2.19
N ALA A 361 -23.14 -9.13 2.85
CA ALA A 361 -22.71 -7.87 2.20
C ALA A 361 -21.24 -7.83 1.76
N SER A 362 -20.50 -8.96 1.83
CA SER A 362 -19.08 -9.01 1.43
C SER A 362 -18.82 -8.70 -0.06
N ASN A 363 -19.89 -8.51 -0.88
CA ASN A 363 -19.80 -8.24 -2.33
C ASN A 363 -20.69 -7.07 -2.80
N ALA A 364 -21.15 -6.18 -1.92
CA ALA A 364 -22.01 -5.08 -2.32
C ALA A 364 -21.22 -3.87 -2.82
N THR A 365 -21.04 -3.75 -4.13
CA THR A 365 -20.50 -2.57 -4.80
C THR A 365 -21.62 -1.53 -5.02
N PRO A 366 -21.45 -0.25 -4.67
CA PRO A 366 -22.43 0.77 -4.98
C PRO A 366 -22.49 1.08 -6.47
N ALA A 367 -23.69 1.13 -7.03
CA ALA A 367 -23.90 1.61 -8.38
C ALA A 367 -23.52 3.10 -8.49
N LEU A 368 -22.52 3.41 -9.29
CA LEU A 368 -22.20 4.77 -9.69
C LEU A 368 -23.37 5.37 -10.45
N THR A 369 -24.13 6.25 -9.83
CA THR A 369 -25.01 7.19 -10.58
C THR A 369 -24.12 8.28 -11.15
N ARG A 370 -24.04 8.31 -12.52
CA ARG A 370 -23.38 9.31 -13.34
C ARG A 370 -23.90 10.72 -13.07
#